data_a8a8b809018da59ad461a65713428f9c
#
_entry.id   a8a8b809018da59ad461a65713428f9c
#
_cell.length_a   1.000
_cell.length_b   1.000
_cell.length_c   1.000
_cell.angle_alpha   90.00
_cell.angle_beta   90.00
_cell.angle_gamma   90.00
#
_symmetry.space_group_name_H-M   'P 1'
#
loop_
_entity.id
_entity.type
_entity.pdbx_description
1 polymer ?
#
loop_
_entity_poly.entity_id
_entity_poly.type
_entity_poly.pdbx_seq_one_letter_code
_entity_poly.pdbx_strand_id
1 'polypeptide(L)'
;MKPEMKKLIIANLPYLLFVYLFGKLGQAYRLAEGIDLSQKLLHFADGCAVAFANAAPSFNTFDLLIGVAGAAALRLMVYCKGKNAKKYRKGVEYGSARWGGPKDIAPYIDPNFDNNILLTQTERLTMNNRPKDPKTARNKNVLVIGGSGSGKTRFFVKPNLMQCVSKDYPTSFVITDPKGSLIGEVGQLLIRSGYRVKVLNTINFSKSMKYNPFRYLHSEKDVLKLVNTLICNTKGEGEKSAEDFWVKSERLFYTALIGYIWQEAPEEEMNFTTLLEMINASEAREDDPEFQSPVDMMFERLEERDPDHFAVRQYKKFLLSAGKTRSSILISAGARMAPFDIREVRELMEDDELELDTIGDEKTALFLIMSDTDTTFNFILAMVQSQLINLLCDRADDKYGGRLPVHVRMILDEFANIGQIPNFDKLIATIRSREISASIILQSQSQLKAIYKDAAEIISDNCDCTLFLSGRGKNAKEISDVLGKETIDSYNQSENRGAQTSHGLNYQKLGKELMSQDEIATMDGGKCILQVRGVRPFFSEKYDITRHPRYKYLSDADKKNYFDVDRYLTALRRKRQRVVSQEETFDLYDIDLSDEDMAAVNE
;
A
#
# COMPACT_ATOMS: atom_id res chain seq x y z
N MET A 1 -20.46 -14.30 -43.13
CA MET A 1 -19.14 -13.83 -43.59
C MET A 1 -18.40 -13.21 -42.42
N LYS A 2 -17.20 -13.68 -42.12
CA LYS A 2 -16.40 -13.16 -40.98
C LYS A 2 -16.17 -11.64 -41.12
N PRO A 3 -16.20 -10.85 -40.04
CA PRO A 3 -16.09 -9.39 -40.12
C PRO A 3 -14.80 -8.88 -40.79
N GLU A 4 -13.73 -9.66 -40.77
CA GLU A 4 -12.47 -9.37 -41.46
C GLU A 4 -12.61 -9.48 -43.00
N MET A 5 -13.36 -10.46 -43.49
CA MET A 5 -13.62 -10.59 -44.92
C MET A 5 -14.46 -9.44 -45.49
N LYS A 6 -15.45 -8.94 -44.71
CA LYS A 6 -16.22 -7.74 -45.12
C LYS A 6 -15.33 -6.52 -45.28
N LYS A 7 -14.41 -6.29 -44.34
CA LYS A 7 -13.45 -5.17 -44.40
C LYS A 7 -12.51 -5.28 -45.60
N LEU A 8 -12.05 -6.51 -45.92
CA LEU A 8 -11.18 -6.76 -47.07
C LEU A 8 -11.89 -6.47 -48.39
N ILE A 9 -13.14 -6.92 -48.57
CA ILE A 9 -13.94 -6.69 -49.76
C ILE A 9 -14.21 -5.20 -49.95
N ILE A 10 -14.68 -4.51 -48.91
CA ILE A 10 -14.98 -3.07 -49.00
C ILE A 10 -13.72 -2.25 -49.30
N ALA A 11 -12.57 -2.60 -48.75
CA ALA A 11 -11.30 -1.90 -48.99
C ALA A 11 -10.76 -2.11 -50.43
N ASN A 12 -11.14 -3.19 -51.10
CA ASN A 12 -10.67 -3.49 -52.48
C ASN A 12 -11.70 -3.15 -53.54
N LEU A 13 -12.96 -2.83 -53.19
CA LEU A 13 -14.02 -2.49 -54.13
C LEU A 13 -13.64 -1.34 -55.10
N PRO A 14 -13.00 -0.22 -54.66
CA PRO A 14 -12.58 0.86 -55.54
C PRO A 14 -11.57 0.43 -56.60
N TYR A 15 -10.78 -0.62 -56.32
CA TYR A 15 -9.75 -1.08 -57.28
C TYR A 15 -10.34 -1.81 -58.50
N LEU A 16 -11.59 -2.27 -58.45
CA LEU A 16 -12.31 -2.79 -59.62
C LEU A 16 -12.46 -1.74 -60.73
N LEU A 17 -12.67 -0.48 -60.37
CA LEU A 17 -12.67 0.62 -61.33
C LEU A 17 -11.31 0.77 -62.00
N PHE A 18 -10.22 0.60 -61.24
CA PHE A 18 -8.86 0.66 -61.82
C PHE A 18 -8.53 -0.55 -62.67
N VAL A 19 -9.05 -1.74 -62.37
CA VAL A 19 -8.95 -2.91 -63.28
C VAL A 19 -9.59 -2.57 -64.65
N TYR A 20 -10.77 -1.95 -64.63
CA TYR A 20 -11.43 -1.50 -65.87
C TYR A 20 -10.60 -0.43 -66.60
N LEU A 21 -10.12 0.62 -65.91
CA LEU A 21 -9.33 1.68 -66.51
C LEU A 21 -8.01 1.19 -67.11
N PHE A 22 -7.25 0.38 -66.39
CA PHE A 22 -6.00 -0.20 -66.86
C PHE A 22 -6.25 -1.24 -67.96
N GLY A 23 -7.37 -1.97 -67.89
CA GLY A 23 -7.81 -2.86 -68.97
C GLY A 23 -8.11 -2.10 -70.30
N LYS A 24 -8.73 -0.90 -70.15
CA LYS A 24 -8.93 -0.01 -71.32
C LYS A 24 -7.61 0.52 -71.90
N LEU A 25 -6.61 0.81 -71.01
CA LEU A 25 -5.27 1.18 -71.48
C LEU A 25 -4.57 -0.02 -72.21
N GLY A 26 -4.75 -1.24 -71.69
CA GLY A 26 -4.31 -2.47 -72.44
C GLY A 26 -4.97 -2.63 -73.79
N GLN A 27 -6.29 -2.40 -73.88
CA GLN A 27 -7.05 -2.40 -75.09
C GLN A 27 -6.54 -1.31 -76.07
N ALA A 28 -6.28 -0.11 -75.61
CA ALA A 28 -5.71 0.97 -76.39
C ALA A 28 -4.36 0.61 -76.99
N TYR A 29 -3.47 0.01 -76.19
CA TYR A 29 -2.18 -0.47 -76.69
C TYR A 29 -2.31 -1.58 -77.76
N ARG A 30 -3.26 -2.48 -77.57
CA ARG A 30 -3.52 -3.55 -78.53
C ARG A 30 -4.08 -3.04 -79.86
N LEU A 31 -4.93 -1.99 -79.81
CA LEU A 31 -5.58 -1.38 -80.99
C LEU A 31 -4.71 -0.32 -81.69
N ALA A 32 -3.65 0.15 -81.03
CA ALA A 32 -2.70 1.08 -81.63
C ALA A 32 -2.00 0.47 -82.84
N GLU A 33 -1.89 1.26 -83.90
CA GLU A 33 -1.20 0.85 -85.17
C GLU A 33 0.30 0.75 -84.92
N GLY A 34 0.93 -0.31 -85.50
CA GLY A 34 2.36 -0.55 -85.41
C GLY A 34 2.73 -1.99 -85.13
N ILE A 35 3.91 -2.44 -85.58
CA ILE A 35 4.44 -3.77 -85.32
C ILE A 35 5.35 -3.76 -84.09
N ASP A 36 6.14 -2.70 -83.95
CA ASP A 36 7.11 -2.55 -82.83
C ASP A 36 6.57 -1.72 -81.66
N LEU A 37 7.18 -1.92 -80.46
CA LEU A 37 6.82 -1.21 -79.25
C LEU A 37 6.86 0.33 -79.41
N SER A 38 7.86 0.84 -80.14
CA SER A 38 8.04 2.28 -80.39
C SER A 38 6.92 2.86 -81.27
N GLN A 39 6.50 2.14 -82.33
CA GLN A 39 5.39 2.53 -83.22
C GLN A 39 4.05 2.51 -82.45
N LYS A 40 3.81 1.47 -81.66
CA LYS A 40 2.59 1.40 -80.80
C LYS A 40 2.50 2.47 -79.74
N LEU A 41 3.63 2.87 -79.20
CA LEU A 41 3.66 4.00 -78.27
C LEU A 41 3.40 5.35 -78.92
N LEU A 42 3.86 5.52 -80.18
CA LEU A 42 3.61 6.74 -80.98
C LEU A 42 2.12 6.91 -81.31
N HIS A 43 1.43 5.82 -81.64
CA HIS A 43 0.00 5.80 -81.98
C HIS A 43 -0.90 5.42 -80.76
N PHE A 44 -0.36 5.45 -79.57
CA PHE A 44 -1.11 5.07 -78.34
C PHE A 44 -2.31 6.00 -78.08
N ALA A 45 -2.17 7.29 -78.43
CA ALA A 45 -3.25 8.27 -78.25
C ALA A 45 -4.46 7.94 -79.14
N ASP A 46 -4.20 7.53 -80.44
CA ASP A 46 -5.24 7.09 -81.36
C ASP A 46 -5.91 5.81 -80.85
N GLY A 47 -5.12 4.86 -80.34
CA GLY A 47 -5.59 3.65 -79.71
C GLY A 47 -6.47 3.93 -78.48
N CYS A 48 -6.15 4.95 -77.71
CA CYS A 48 -6.99 5.40 -76.58
C CYS A 48 -8.32 5.96 -77.08
N ALA A 49 -8.32 6.77 -78.14
CA ALA A 49 -9.57 7.32 -78.69
C ALA A 49 -10.53 6.20 -79.10
N VAL A 50 -10.01 5.16 -79.75
CA VAL A 50 -10.79 3.98 -80.18
C VAL A 50 -11.24 3.14 -79.00
N ALA A 51 -10.37 2.85 -78.03
CA ALA A 51 -10.68 2.03 -76.85
C ALA A 51 -11.72 2.65 -75.91
N PHE A 52 -11.68 3.97 -75.76
CA PHE A 52 -12.61 4.69 -74.84
C PHE A 52 -13.89 5.17 -75.57
N ALA A 53 -13.97 5.08 -76.92
CA ALA A 53 -15.21 5.35 -77.65
C ALA A 53 -16.35 4.36 -77.32
N ASN A 54 -16.01 3.15 -76.90
CA ASN A 54 -16.98 2.23 -76.32
C ASN A 54 -16.73 1.99 -74.86
N ALA A 55 -17.71 2.25 -74.03
CA ALA A 55 -17.64 2.08 -72.54
C ALA A 55 -17.65 0.61 -72.08
N ALA A 56 -17.94 -0.36 -72.93
CA ALA A 56 -17.96 -1.79 -72.61
C ALA A 56 -16.56 -2.30 -72.19
N PRO A 57 -16.41 -3.11 -71.12
CA PRO A 57 -15.13 -3.68 -70.75
C PRO A 57 -14.60 -4.65 -71.81
N SER A 58 -13.29 -4.66 -71.99
CA SER A 58 -12.65 -5.66 -72.85
C SER A 58 -12.48 -6.99 -72.14
N PHE A 59 -12.91 -8.10 -72.77
CA PHE A 59 -12.72 -9.45 -72.20
C PHE A 59 -11.52 -10.16 -72.84
N ASN A 60 -10.67 -9.42 -73.57
CA ASN A 60 -9.44 -10.01 -74.12
C ASN A 60 -8.46 -10.29 -72.94
N THR A 61 -7.83 -11.47 -72.97
CA THR A 61 -6.95 -11.96 -71.93
C THR A 61 -5.79 -11.00 -71.61
N PHE A 62 -5.21 -10.40 -72.65
CA PHE A 62 -4.12 -9.43 -72.52
C PHE A 62 -4.57 -8.15 -71.86
N ASP A 63 -5.72 -7.60 -72.22
CA ASP A 63 -6.27 -6.38 -71.68
C ASP A 63 -6.67 -6.57 -70.22
N LEU A 64 -7.24 -7.73 -69.87
CA LEU A 64 -7.57 -8.13 -68.48
C LEU A 64 -6.31 -8.29 -67.65
N LEU A 65 -5.25 -8.90 -68.19
CA LEU A 65 -3.97 -9.07 -67.49
C LEU A 65 -3.35 -7.70 -67.11
N ILE A 66 -3.34 -6.77 -68.08
CA ILE A 66 -2.86 -5.39 -67.84
C ILE A 66 -3.75 -4.69 -66.80
N GLY A 67 -5.06 -4.87 -66.89
CA GLY A 67 -6.02 -4.32 -65.92
C GLY A 67 -5.74 -4.77 -64.49
N VAL A 68 -5.62 -6.08 -64.29
CA VAL A 68 -5.33 -6.66 -62.97
C VAL A 68 -3.94 -6.27 -62.47
N ALA A 69 -2.91 -6.34 -63.33
CA ALA A 69 -1.54 -5.98 -62.96
C ALA A 69 -1.41 -4.51 -62.58
N GLY A 70 -2.04 -3.60 -63.36
CA GLY A 70 -2.05 -2.16 -63.04
C GLY A 70 -2.79 -1.82 -61.74
N ALA A 71 -3.97 -2.42 -61.52
CA ALA A 71 -4.71 -2.26 -60.28
C ALA A 71 -3.97 -2.83 -59.07
N ALA A 72 -3.31 -3.99 -59.23
CA ALA A 72 -2.48 -4.59 -58.17
C ALA A 72 -1.25 -3.72 -57.85
N ALA A 73 -0.57 -3.18 -58.87
CA ALA A 73 0.55 -2.26 -58.67
C ALA A 73 0.12 -0.98 -57.93
N LEU A 74 -1.02 -0.40 -58.36
CA LEU A 74 -1.60 0.76 -57.67
C LEU A 74 -1.96 0.44 -56.22
N ARG A 75 -2.57 -0.72 -55.96
CA ARG A 75 -2.92 -1.19 -54.62
C ARG A 75 -1.67 -1.38 -53.74
N LEU A 76 -0.61 -1.96 -54.33
CA LEU A 76 0.67 -2.14 -53.65
C LEU A 76 1.32 -0.78 -53.31
N MET A 77 1.30 0.15 -54.28
CA MET A 77 1.82 1.51 -54.07
C MET A 77 1.08 2.25 -52.92
N VAL A 78 -0.26 2.16 -52.92
CA VAL A 78 -1.09 2.76 -51.83
C VAL A 78 -0.80 2.06 -50.51
N TYR A 79 -0.64 0.75 -50.51
CA TYR A 79 -0.27 -0.02 -49.30
C TYR A 79 1.11 0.39 -48.77
N CYS A 80 2.13 0.47 -49.61
CA CYS A 80 3.47 0.89 -49.23
C CYS A 80 3.50 2.34 -48.71
N LYS A 81 2.78 3.25 -49.40
CA LYS A 81 2.62 4.65 -48.94
C LYS A 81 1.93 4.73 -47.58
N GLY A 82 0.87 3.93 -47.36
CA GLY A 82 0.16 3.86 -46.09
C GLY A 82 1.01 3.28 -44.96
N LYS A 83 1.82 2.23 -45.28
CA LYS A 83 2.73 1.61 -44.30
C LYS A 83 3.89 2.53 -43.91
N ASN A 84 4.37 3.35 -44.84
CA ASN A 84 5.47 4.30 -44.59
C ASN A 84 4.97 5.70 -44.19
N ALA A 85 3.65 5.91 -44.06
CA ALA A 85 3.11 7.17 -43.63
C ALA A 85 3.54 7.47 -42.20
N LYS A 86 4.21 8.60 -41.98
CA LYS A 86 4.57 9.09 -40.63
C LYS A 86 3.29 9.26 -39.85
N LYS A 87 3.18 8.57 -38.69
CA LYS A 87 2.05 8.74 -37.77
C LYS A 87 2.25 10.04 -37.01
N TYR A 88 1.63 11.11 -37.50
CA TYR A 88 1.58 12.38 -36.78
C TYR A 88 0.58 12.28 -35.61
N ARG A 89 1.04 12.48 -34.39
CA ARG A 89 0.19 12.60 -33.20
C ARG A 89 -0.26 14.05 -33.05
N LYS A 90 -1.31 14.45 -33.76
CA LYS A 90 -1.82 15.82 -33.69
C LYS A 90 -2.39 16.13 -32.31
N GLY A 91 -1.91 17.20 -31.68
CA GLY A 91 -2.38 17.68 -30.36
C GLY A 91 -1.83 16.93 -29.15
N VAL A 92 -0.91 15.95 -29.37
CA VAL A 92 -0.27 15.16 -28.31
C VAL A 92 1.21 14.90 -28.61
N GLU A 93 1.83 15.78 -29.39
CA GLU A 93 3.21 15.64 -29.87
C GLU A 93 4.23 15.58 -28.73
N TYR A 94 4.03 16.40 -27.69
CA TYR A 94 4.92 16.55 -26.55
C TYR A 94 4.39 15.89 -25.27
N GLY A 95 3.09 15.56 -25.23
CA GLY A 95 2.47 14.91 -24.09
C GLY A 95 0.94 14.85 -24.25
N SER A 96 0.33 13.84 -23.61
CA SER A 96 -1.12 13.60 -23.61
C SER A 96 -1.73 13.73 -22.23
N ALA A 97 -1.03 14.36 -21.29
CA ALA A 97 -1.54 14.59 -19.94
C ALA A 97 -2.80 15.47 -20.00
N ARG A 98 -3.77 15.13 -19.18
CA ARG A 98 -4.99 15.92 -18.96
C ARG A 98 -5.57 15.56 -17.61
N TRP A 99 -6.33 16.44 -17.05
CA TRP A 99 -7.13 16.16 -15.86
C TRP A 99 -8.22 15.13 -16.15
N GLY A 100 -8.45 14.25 -15.18
CA GLY A 100 -9.55 13.29 -15.17
C GLY A 100 -10.89 13.98 -14.91
N GLY A 101 -11.96 13.34 -15.36
CA GLY A 101 -13.31 13.76 -15.13
C GLY A 101 -14.18 12.67 -14.50
N PRO A 102 -15.47 12.96 -14.21
CA PRO A 102 -16.35 11.99 -13.55
C PRO A 102 -16.47 10.64 -14.29
N LYS A 103 -16.33 10.64 -15.62
CA LYS A 103 -16.38 9.41 -16.43
C LYS A 103 -15.14 8.53 -16.24
N ASP A 104 -13.99 9.13 -15.94
CA ASP A 104 -12.74 8.38 -15.76
C ASP A 104 -12.74 7.61 -14.44
N ILE A 105 -13.38 8.13 -13.37
CA ILE A 105 -13.45 7.51 -12.04
C ILE A 105 -14.70 6.64 -11.84
N ALA A 106 -15.79 6.88 -12.57
CA ALA A 106 -17.06 6.17 -12.39
C ALA A 106 -16.95 4.63 -12.32
N PRO A 107 -16.10 3.95 -13.12
CA PRO A 107 -15.94 2.50 -13.05
C PRO A 107 -15.36 1.96 -11.73
N TYR A 108 -14.79 2.83 -10.91
CA TYR A 108 -14.10 2.49 -9.67
C TYR A 108 -14.91 2.84 -8.42
N ILE A 109 -16.08 3.47 -8.59
CA ILE A 109 -16.97 3.90 -7.52
C ILE A 109 -18.07 2.85 -7.30
N ASP A 110 -18.36 2.51 -6.04
CA ASP A 110 -19.54 1.74 -5.69
C ASP A 110 -20.77 2.67 -5.63
N PRO A 111 -21.91 2.27 -6.20
CA PRO A 111 -23.15 3.06 -6.13
C PRO A 111 -23.60 3.38 -4.70
N ASN A 112 -23.39 2.45 -3.76
CA ASN A 112 -23.65 2.70 -2.35
C ASN A 112 -22.51 3.55 -1.75
N PHE A 113 -22.86 4.72 -1.21
CA PHE A 113 -21.89 5.63 -0.61
C PHE A 113 -21.04 4.98 0.47
N ASP A 114 -21.64 4.13 1.30
CA ASP A 114 -21.00 3.51 2.46
C ASP A 114 -19.98 2.43 2.08
N ASN A 115 -20.00 1.98 0.83
CA ASN A 115 -19.12 0.95 0.29
C ASN A 115 -17.84 1.52 -0.35
N ASN A 116 -17.53 2.80 -0.10
CA ASN A 116 -16.40 3.46 -0.74
C ASN A 116 -15.38 4.00 0.26
N ILE A 117 -14.13 3.97 -0.14
CA ILE A 117 -13.04 4.75 0.44
C ILE A 117 -13.16 6.17 -0.13
N LEU A 118 -13.20 7.17 0.74
CA LEU A 118 -13.30 8.56 0.36
C LEU A 118 -11.88 9.12 0.10
N LEU A 119 -11.63 9.56 -1.12
CA LEU A 119 -10.33 10.09 -1.52
C LEU A 119 -10.36 11.63 -1.62
N THR A 120 -11.40 12.18 -2.24
CA THR A 120 -11.62 13.61 -2.38
C THR A 120 -13.12 13.91 -2.22
N GLN A 121 -13.55 15.13 -2.50
CA GLN A 121 -14.97 15.48 -2.44
C GLN A 121 -15.81 14.66 -3.44
N THR A 122 -15.27 14.35 -4.60
CA THR A 122 -15.99 13.69 -5.71
C THR A 122 -15.46 12.30 -6.03
N GLU A 123 -14.16 12.06 -5.90
CA GLU A 123 -13.54 10.79 -6.23
C GLU A 123 -13.55 9.84 -5.03
N ARG A 124 -13.96 8.61 -5.30
CA ARG A 124 -14.07 7.52 -4.33
C ARG A 124 -13.56 6.23 -4.95
N LEU A 125 -13.17 5.28 -4.11
CA LEU A 125 -12.77 3.95 -4.54
C LEU A 125 -13.61 2.91 -3.83
N THR A 126 -14.27 2.01 -4.58
CA THR A 126 -15.03 0.92 -3.98
C THR A 126 -14.19 0.09 -3.01
N MET A 127 -14.78 -0.33 -1.89
CA MET A 127 -14.15 -1.26 -0.94
C MET A 127 -14.06 -2.69 -1.50
N ASN A 128 -14.79 -2.99 -2.59
CA ASN A 128 -14.77 -4.29 -3.23
C ASN A 128 -13.36 -4.61 -3.79
N ASN A 129 -12.72 -5.64 -3.27
CA ASN A 129 -11.42 -6.11 -3.75
C ASN A 129 -11.51 -6.94 -5.06
N ARG A 130 -12.74 -7.37 -5.44
CA ARG A 130 -13.02 -8.24 -6.59
C ARG A 130 -14.20 -7.73 -7.40
N PRO A 131 -14.04 -6.61 -8.11
CA PRO A 131 -15.06 -6.12 -9.01
C PRO A 131 -15.30 -7.13 -10.14
N LYS A 132 -16.52 -7.11 -10.71
CA LYS A 132 -16.89 -8.00 -11.84
C LYS A 132 -15.98 -7.85 -13.05
N ASP A 133 -15.49 -6.62 -13.32
CA ASP A 133 -14.46 -6.37 -14.33
C ASP A 133 -13.08 -6.29 -13.65
N PRO A 134 -12.20 -7.29 -13.86
CA PRO A 134 -10.85 -7.31 -13.29
C PRO A 134 -9.99 -6.10 -13.66
N LYS A 135 -10.29 -5.41 -14.77
CA LYS A 135 -9.58 -4.20 -15.20
C LYS A 135 -9.79 -3.02 -14.26
N THR A 136 -10.91 -3.02 -13.51
CA THR A 136 -11.22 -1.99 -12.52
C THR A 136 -10.72 -2.36 -11.13
N ALA A 137 -10.17 -3.56 -10.94
CA ALA A 137 -9.62 -3.98 -9.65
C ALA A 137 -8.41 -3.12 -9.27
N ARG A 138 -8.51 -2.45 -8.11
CA ARG A 138 -7.42 -1.68 -7.50
C ARG A 138 -7.18 -2.22 -6.10
N ASN A 139 -5.92 -2.18 -5.64
CA ASN A 139 -5.67 -2.41 -4.22
C ASN A 139 -6.25 -1.22 -3.42
N LYS A 140 -6.38 -1.41 -2.12
CA LYS A 140 -6.95 -0.39 -1.22
C LYS A 140 -5.86 0.36 -0.45
N ASN A 141 -4.60 0.16 -0.86
CA ASN A 141 -3.49 0.91 -0.29
C ASN A 141 -3.51 2.34 -0.85
N VAL A 142 -3.39 3.30 0.05
CA VAL A 142 -3.43 4.73 -0.26
C VAL A 142 -2.21 5.41 0.32
N LEU A 143 -1.46 6.12 -0.49
CA LEU A 143 -0.39 7.00 -0.05
C LEU A 143 -0.94 8.42 0.06
N VAL A 144 -0.92 9.00 1.26
CA VAL A 144 -1.36 10.37 1.50
C VAL A 144 -0.17 11.24 1.85
N ILE A 145 0.06 12.28 1.06
CA ILE A 145 1.19 13.21 1.24
C ILE A 145 0.65 14.59 1.53
N GLY A 146 1.07 15.16 2.66
CA GLY A 146 0.68 16.53 3.00
C GLY A 146 1.49 17.09 4.16
N GLY A 147 2.04 18.28 3.98
CA GLY A 147 2.81 18.97 5.02
C GLY A 147 2.02 19.18 6.32
N SER A 148 2.69 19.70 7.36
CA SER A 148 2.02 20.06 8.60
C SER A 148 0.90 21.07 8.33
N GLY A 149 -0.27 20.89 8.97
CA GLY A 149 -1.44 21.75 8.76
C GLY A 149 -2.20 21.52 7.46
N SER A 150 -1.81 20.56 6.60
CA SER A 150 -2.54 20.25 5.35
C SER A 150 -3.92 19.63 5.58
N GLY A 151 -4.23 19.23 6.82
CA GLY A 151 -5.51 18.65 7.19
C GLY A 151 -5.65 17.15 6.90
N LYS A 152 -4.54 16.38 6.87
CA LYS A 152 -4.53 14.93 6.64
C LYS A 152 -5.61 14.20 7.46
N THR A 153 -5.63 14.43 8.76
CA THR A 153 -6.59 13.82 9.68
C THR A 153 -8.03 14.26 9.38
N ARG A 154 -8.26 15.56 9.13
CA ARG A 154 -9.58 16.13 8.87
C ARG A 154 -10.18 15.71 7.53
N PHE A 155 -9.37 15.74 6.46
CA PHE A 155 -9.86 15.54 5.08
C PHE A 155 -9.77 14.08 4.61
N PHE A 156 -8.95 13.24 5.26
CA PHE A 156 -8.78 11.85 4.86
C PHE A 156 -9.09 10.85 5.99
N VAL A 157 -8.46 10.97 7.16
CA VAL A 157 -8.59 9.97 8.24
C VAL A 157 -10.02 9.90 8.75
N LYS A 158 -10.56 11.01 9.29
CA LYS A 158 -11.91 11.05 9.86
C LYS A 158 -13.01 10.67 8.86
N PRO A 159 -13.03 11.18 7.60
CA PRO A 159 -14.02 10.75 6.62
C PRO A 159 -14.02 9.25 6.39
N ASN A 160 -12.85 8.64 6.35
CA ASN A 160 -12.73 7.20 6.13
C ASN A 160 -13.08 6.36 7.37
N LEU A 161 -12.86 6.87 8.58
CA LEU A 161 -13.37 6.23 9.80
C LEU A 161 -14.91 6.32 9.90
N MET A 162 -15.51 7.35 9.36
CA MET A 162 -16.98 7.45 9.27
C MET A 162 -17.61 6.46 8.27
N GLN A 163 -16.82 5.81 7.41
CA GLN A 163 -17.27 4.72 6.53
C GLN A 163 -17.36 3.35 7.24
N CYS A 164 -17.43 3.36 8.56
CA CYS A 164 -17.47 2.19 9.45
C CYS A 164 -18.76 1.35 9.40
N VAL A 165 -19.77 1.74 8.65
CA VAL A 165 -21.10 1.11 8.68
C VAL A 165 -21.44 0.26 7.45
N SER A 166 -20.50 0.10 6.51
CA SER A 166 -20.74 -0.78 5.35
C SER A 166 -21.12 -2.18 5.83
N LYS A 167 -22.26 -2.68 5.31
CA LYS A 167 -22.74 -4.04 5.58
C LYS A 167 -22.13 -5.04 4.61
N ASP A 168 -21.91 -4.60 3.36
CA ASP A 168 -21.37 -5.46 2.31
C ASP A 168 -19.87 -5.70 2.47
N TYR A 169 -19.17 -4.73 3.06
CA TYR A 169 -17.72 -4.79 3.29
C TYR A 169 -17.41 -4.41 4.75
N PRO A 170 -17.67 -5.31 5.72
CA PRO A 170 -17.32 -5.08 7.11
C PRO A 170 -15.80 -4.86 7.22
N THR A 171 -15.43 -3.83 7.95
CA THR A 171 -14.03 -3.39 8.03
C THR A 171 -13.63 -3.18 9.48
N SER A 172 -12.50 -3.75 9.89
CA SER A 172 -11.78 -3.40 11.12
C SER A 172 -10.76 -2.32 10.83
N PHE A 173 -10.46 -1.50 11.80
CA PHE A 173 -9.49 -0.40 11.67
C PHE A 173 -8.32 -0.57 12.64
N VAL A 174 -7.10 -0.33 12.14
CA VAL A 174 -5.90 -0.15 12.94
C VAL A 174 -5.42 1.28 12.68
N ILE A 175 -5.44 2.11 13.71
CA ILE A 175 -5.30 3.56 13.54
C ILE A 175 -4.14 4.05 14.39
N THR A 176 -3.16 4.72 13.79
CA THR A 176 -2.19 5.49 14.57
C THR A 176 -2.75 6.87 14.87
N ASP A 177 -2.65 7.29 16.14
CA ASP A 177 -3.16 8.57 16.64
C ASP A 177 -2.01 9.35 17.28
N PRO A 178 -1.32 10.26 16.56
CA PRO A 178 -0.13 10.95 17.04
C PRO A 178 -0.33 11.86 18.24
N LYS A 179 -1.52 12.04 18.73
CA LYS A 179 -1.83 12.94 19.88
C LYS A 179 -2.84 12.35 20.85
N GLY A 180 -3.43 11.22 20.52
CA GLY A 180 -4.53 10.64 21.29
C GLY A 180 -5.84 11.45 21.21
N SER A 181 -5.94 12.41 20.30
CA SER A 181 -7.16 13.22 20.15
C SER A 181 -8.20 12.54 19.25
N LEU A 182 -7.74 11.78 18.26
CA LEU A 182 -8.61 11.17 17.27
C LEU A 182 -9.59 10.17 17.89
N ILE A 183 -9.13 9.35 18.84
CA ILE A 183 -10.01 8.41 19.54
C ILE A 183 -11.13 9.13 20.30
N GLY A 184 -10.82 10.26 20.95
CA GLY A 184 -11.82 11.11 21.63
C GLY A 184 -12.89 11.63 20.66
N GLU A 185 -12.50 11.90 19.43
CA GLU A 185 -13.35 12.49 18.41
C GLU A 185 -14.26 11.47 17.69
N VAL A 186 -13.77 10.26 17.44
CA VAL A 186 -14.49 9.24 16.64
C VAL A 186 -14.91 7.99 17.42
N GLY A 187 -14.35 7.76 18.61
CA GLY A 187 -14.55 6.52 19.38
C GLY A 187 -16.02 6.23 19.68
N GLN A 188 -16.81 7.25 20.02
CA GLN A 188 -18.25 7.09 20.29
C GLN A 188 -19.05 6.62 19.05
N LEU A 189 -18.68 7.10 17.85
CA LEU A 189 -19.26 6.65 16.60
C LEU A 189 -18.96 5.16 16.37
N LEU A 190 -17.72 4.74 16.61
CA LEU A 190 -17.29 3.35 16.40
C LEU A 190 -18.03 2.39 17.36
N ILE A 191 -18.13 2.74 18.66
CA ILE A 191 -18.91 1.95 19.62
C ILE A 191 -20.37 1.82 19.19
N ARG A 192 -21.02 2.93 18.78
CA ARG A 192 -22.41 2.91 18.25
C ARG A 192 -22.55 2.07 16.99
N SER A 193 -21.47 1.92 16.21
CA SER A 193 -21.43 1.11 14.99
C SER A 193 -21.09 -0.36 15.24
N GLY A 194 -21.00 -0.78 16.52
CA GLY A 194 -20.76 -2.15 16.94
C GLY A 194 -19.29 -2.60 16.86
N TYR A 195 -18.36 -1.65 17.03
CA TYR A 195 -16.93 -1.97 17.09
C TYR A 195 -16.50 -2.31 18.52
N ARG A 196 -15.61 -3.28 18.63
CA ARG A 196 -14.74 -3.41 19.81
C ARG A 196 -13.64 -2.36 19.68
N VAL A 197 -13.53 -1.46 20.66
CA VAL A 197 -12.47 -0.43 20.69
C VAL A 197 -11.34 -0.93 21.57
N LYS A 198 -10.14 -1.00 21.00
CA LYS A 198 -8.90 -1.37 21.69
C LYS A 198 -7.93 -0.20 21.65
N VAL A 199 -7.16 -0.01 22.71
CA VAL A 199 -6.29 1.17 22.88
C VAL A 199 -4.94 0.73 23.39
N LEU A 200 -3.88 1.03 22.62
CA LEU A 200 -2.52 1.03 23.11
C LEU A 200 -2.02 2.47 23.15
N ASN A 201 -1.60 2.94 24.32
CA ASN A 201 -1.21 4.33 24.53
C ASN A 201 0.21 4.40 25.07
N THR A 202 1.17 4.86 24.27
CA THR A 202 2.57 5.03 24.66
C THR A 202 2.89 6.44 25.16
N ILE A 203 1.90 7.36 25.18
CA ILE A 203 2.04 8.68 25.81
C ILE A 203 1.68 8.59 27.29
N ASN A 204 0.63 7.84 27.61
CA ASN A 204 0.15 7.64 28.97
C ASN A 204 -0.25 6.17 29.16
N PHE A 205 0.66 5.40 29.73
CA PHE A 205 0.49 3.96 29.93
C PHE A 205 -0.70 3.58 30.81
N SER A 206 -1.09 4.45 31.77
CA SER A 206 -2.26 4.20 32.62
C SER A 206 -3.58 4.15 31.82
N LYS A 207 -3.59 4.81 30.64
CA LYS A 207 -4.72 4.87 29.70
C LYS A 207 -4.55 3.89 28.53
N SER A 208 -3.84 2.79 28.76
CA SER A 208 -3.58 1.75 27.79
C SER A 208 -4.17 0.41 28.20
N MET A 209 -4.51 -0.41 27.23
CA MET A 209 -4.65 -1.86 27.39
C MET A 209 -3.27 -2.49 27.41
N LYS A 210 -3.14 -3.64 28.08
CA LYS A 210 -1.91 -4.40 28.14
C LYS A 210 -1.60 -5.09 26.81
N TYR A 211 -0.32 -5.23 26.49
CA TYR A 211 0.19 -5.90 25.31
C TYR A 211 1.39 -6.76 25.67
N ASN A 212 1.26 -8.05 25.55
CA ASN A 212 2.35 -9.00 25.76
C ASN A 212 2.75 -9.69 24.45
N PRO A 213 3.94 -9.38 23.88
CA PRO A 213 4.39 -10.01 22.64
C PRO A 213 4.52 -11.53 22.67
N PHE A 214 4.76 -12.13 23.85
CA PHE A 214 4.89 -13.59 23.99
C PHE A 214 3.59 -14.34 23.68
N ARG A 215 2.43 -13.73 23.89
CA ARG A 215 1.11 -14.31 23.59
C ARG A 215 0.89 -14.59 22.11
N TYR A 216 1.71 -14.03 21.25
CA TYR A 216 1.65 -14.12 19.79
C TYR A 216 2.80 -14.93 19.19
N LEU A 217 3.55 -15.66 20.02
CA LEU A 217 4.58 -16.58 19.56
C LEU A 217 3.98 -17.97 19.41
N HIS A 218 3.88 -18.47 18.19
CA HIS A 218 3.34 -19.78 17.87
C HIS A 218 4.39 -20.70 17.26
N SER A 219 5.55 -20.17 16.90
CA SER A 219 6.65 -20.90 16.28
C SER A 219 8.01 -20.24 16.54
N GLU A 220 9.08 -21.02 16.38
CA GLU A 220 10.47 -20.52 16.41
C GLU A 220 10.67 -19.34 15.42
N LYS A 221 9.94 -19.33 14.30
CA LYS A 221 9.98 -18.25 13.33
C LYS A 221 9.48 -16.93 13.91
N ASP A 222 8.48 -16.99 14.80
CA ASP A 222 7.91 -15.80 15.40
C ASP A 222 8.85 -15.20 16.44
N VAL A 223 9.60 -16.05 17.17
CA VAL A 223 10.71 -15.60 18.03
C VAL A 223 11.73 -14.82 17.22
N LEU A 224 12.16 -15.37 16.05
CA LEU A 224 13.11 -14.67 15.18
C LEU A 224 12.56 -13.34 14.64
N LYS A 225 11.27 -13.28 14.29
CA LYS A 225 10.60 -12.04 13.84
C LYS A 225 10.56 -11.00 14.95
N LEU A 226 10.19 -11.40 16.18
CA LEU A 226 10.12 -10.52 17.35
C LEU A 226 11.50 -9.92 17.66
N VAL A 227 12.53 -10.76 17.78
CA VAL A 227 13.91 -10.33 18.01
C VAL A 227 14.40 -9.38 16.92
N ASN A 228 14.11 -9.68 15.66
CA ASN A 228 14.50 -8.79 14.55
C ASN A 228 13.83 -7.43 14.65
N THR A 229 12.54 -7.39 14.98
CA THR A 229 11.78 -6.14 15.13
C THR A 229 12.31 -5.32 16.31
N LEU A 230 12.59 -5.97 17.44
CA LEU A 230 13.18 -5.35 18.63
C LEU A 230 14.52 -4.68 18.28
N ILE A 231 15.46 -5.45 17.69
CA ILE A 231 16.79 -4.96 17.34
C ILE A 231 16.73 -3.81 16.31
N CYS A 232 15.86 -3.91 15.31
CA CYS A 232 15.73 -2.86 14.29
C CYS A 232 15.27 -1.52 14.87
N ASN A 233 14.45 -1.54 15.92
CA ASN A 233 13.79 -0.34 16.47
C ASN A 233 14.38 0.17 17.79
N THR A 234 15.38 -0.51 18.34
CA THR A 234 16.09 -0.10 19.57
C THR A 234 17.56 0.25 19.30
N LYS A 235 17.91 0.59 18.06
CA LYS A 235 19.27 1.04 17.69
C LYS A 235 19.52 2.43 18.27
N GLY A 236 20.72 2.63 18.83
CA GLY A 236 21.19 3.94 19.25
C GLY A 236 21.40 4.90 18.08
N GLU A 237 21.33 6.21 18.32
CA GLU A 237 21.68 7.24 17.34
C GLU A 237 23.14 7.07 16.92
N GLY A 238 23.38 6.86 15.62
CA GLY A 238 24.75 6.73 15.05
C GLY A 238 25.21 5.30 14.75
N GLU A 239 24.48 4.26 15.12
CA GLU A 239 24.76 2.88 14.67
C GLU A 239 24.55 2.79 13.15
N LYS A 240 25.67 2.70 12.41
CA LYS A 240 25.64 2.45 10.98
C LYS A 240 25.00 1.09 10.72
N SER A 241 24.17 1.00 9.71
CA SER A 241 23.38 -0.19 9.31
C SER A 241 24.21 -1.38 8.81
N ALA A 242 25.51 -1.44 9.05
CA ALA A 242 26.31 -2.64 8.79
C ALA A 242 25.91 -3.69 9.84
N GLU A 243 25.64 -4.92 9.40
CA GLU A 243 25.46 -6.07 10.28
C GLU A 243 26.78 -6.29 11.04
N ASP A 244 26.95 -5.55 12.14
CA ASP A 244 28.10 -5.67 13.00
C ASP A 244 28.03 -7.00 13.76
N PHE A 245 29.18 -7.54 14.05
CA PHE A 245 29.36 -8.75 14.86
C PHE A 245 28.53 -8.68 16.16
N TRP A 246 28.52 -7.50 16.81
CA TRP A 246 27.79 -7.23 18.05
C TRP A 246 26.28 -7.46 17.89
N VAL A 247 25.65 -6.89 16.87
CA VAL A 247 24.22 -7.02 16.58
C VAL A 247 23.84 -8.50 16.29
N LYS A 248 24.72 -9.23 15.59
CA LYS A 248 24.50 -10.66 15.33
C LYS A 248 24.57 -11.48 16.61
N SER A 249 25.48 -11.17 17.49
CA SER A 249 25.65 -11.85 18.77
C SER A 249 24.52 -11.52 19.74
N GLU A 250 24.09 -10.25 19.84
CA GLU A 250 22.89 -9.87 20.59
C GLU A 250 21.65 -10.60 20.10
N ARG A 251 21.50 -10.73 18.76
CA ARG A 251 20.38 -11.47 18.17
C ARG A 251 20.35 -12.92 18.63
N LEU A 252 21.49 -13.60 18.66
CA LEU A 252 21.58 -14.96 19.15
C LEU A 252 21.19 -15.06 20.63
N PHE A 253 21.68 -14.12 21.44
CA PHE A 253 21.40 -14.05 22.86
C PHE A 253 19.91 -13.84 23.13
N TYR A 254 19.29 -12.81 22.56
CA TYR A 254 17.83 -12.58 22.70
C TYR A 254 17.01 -13.76 22.16
N THR A 255 17.42 -14.35 21.04
CA THR A 255 16.71 -15.51 20.48
C THR A 255 16.78 -16.71 21.42
N ALA A 256 17.90 -16.91 22.10
CA ALA A 256 18.04 -17.97 23.09
C ALA A 256 17.13 -17.72 24.31
N LEU A 257 17.19 -16.50 24.91
CA LEU A 257 16.41 -16.17 26.10
C LEU A 257 14.91 -16.18 25.83
N ILE A 258 14.46 -15.51 24.77
CA ILE A 258 13.03 -15.46 24.40
C ILE A 258 12.54 -16.86 24.03
N GLY A 259 13.36 -17.64 23.32
CA GLY A 259 13.04 -19.03 22.98
C GLY A 259 12.92 -19.92 24.22
N TYR A 260 13.79 -19.73 25.23
CA TYR A 260 13.72 -20.44 26.51
C TYR A 260 12.42 -20.07 27.25
N ILE A 261 12.16 -18.78 27.45
CA ILE A 261 10.95 -18.30 28.14
C ILE A 261 9.69 -18.83 27.44
N TRP A 262 9.61 -18.75 26.11
CA TRP A 262 8.43 -19.18 25.35
C TRP A 262 8.17 -20.69 25.44
N GLN A 263 9.23 -21.55 25.50
CA GLN A 263 9.06 -23.00 25.46
C GLN A 263 9.06 -23.64 26.84
N GLU A 264 9.72 -23.05 27.85
CA GLU A 264 10.00 -23.67 29.13
C GLU A 264 9.37 -22.95 30.34
N ALA A 265 9.07 -21.64 30.22
CA ALA A 265 8.51 -20.91 31.34
C ALA A 265 6.99 -21.14 31.47
N PRO A 266 6.43 -21.09 32.68
CA PRO A 266 4.99 -21.05 32.88
C PRO A 266 4.39 -19.78 32.25
N GLU A 267 3.09 -19.82 31.96
CA GLU A 267 2.40 -18.77 31.21
C GLU A 267 2.52 -17.37 31.85
N GLU A 268 2.53 -17.30 33.18
CA GLU A 268 2.66 -16.08 33.97
C GLU A 268 4.03 -15.41 33.82
N GLU A 269 5.06 -16.21 33.53
CA GLU A 269 6.44 -15.75 33.35
C GLU A 269 6.79 -15.48 31.86
N MET A 270 5.89 -15.77 30.93
CA MET A 270 6.09 -15.48 29.52
C MET A 270 5.91 -14.00 29.23
N ASN A 271 6.85 -13.15 29.65
CA ASN A 271 6.80 -11.71 29.50
C ASN A 271 8.20 -11.06 29.45
N PHE A 272 8.24 -9.76 29.18
CA PHE A 272 9.51 -9.01 29.11
C PHE A 272 10.15 -8.77 30.47
N THR A 273 9.41 -8.85 31.58
CA THR A 273 10.01 -8.76 32.92
C THR A 273 10.93 -9.94 33.18
N THR A 274 10.48 -11.14 32.88
CA THR A 274 11.31 -12.36 32.97
C THR A 274 12.54 -12.28 32.04
N LEU A 275 12.37 -11.75 30.82
CA LEU A 275 13.49 -11.53 29.90
C LEU A 275 14.55 -10.59 30.52
N LEU A 276 14.13 -9.49 31.15
CA LEU A 276 15.04 -8.55 31.83
C LEU A 276 15.75 -9.22 33.01
N GLU A 277 15.05 -10.00 33.82
CA GLU A 277 15.62 -10.74 34.93
C GLU A 277 16.68 -11.74 34.45
N MET A 278 16.41 -12.46 33.36
CA MET A 278 17.39 -13.36 32.75
C MET A 278 18.61 -12.59 32.21
N ILE A 279 18.41 -11.44 31.56
CA ILE A 279 19.52 -10.61 31.09
C ILE A 279 20.38 -10.13 32.25
N ASN A 280 19.75 -9.65 33.32
CA ASN A 280 20.44 -9.18 34.53
C ASN A 280 21.15 -10.31 35.29
N ALA A 281 20.62 -11.53 35.24
CA ALA A 281 21.24 -12.72 35.81
C ALA A 281 22.35 -13.32 34.92
N SER A 282 22.49 -12.83 33.68
CA SER A 282 23.56 -13.24 32.77
C SER A 282 24.82 -12.45 33.09
N GLU A 283 25.83 -13.10 33.63
CA GLU A 283 27.11 -12.51 33.99
C GLU A 283 28.25 -13.25 33.23
N ALA A 284 29.29 -12.52 32.86
CA ALA A 284 30.52 -13.11 32.35
C ALA A 284 31.69 -12.47 33.05
N ARG A 285 32.58 -13.29 33.62
CA ARG A 285 33.79 -12.85 34.32
C ARG A 285 35.00 -13.00 33.41
N GLU A 286 35.81 -11.96 33.33
CA GLU A 286 37.02 -11.99 32.52
C GLU A 286 38.16 -12.77 33.18
N ASP A 287 38.18 -12.72 34.52
CA ASP A 287 39.18 -13.31 35.39
C ASP A 287 38.91 -14.79 35.72
N ASP A 288 37.69 -15.28 35.44
CA ASP A 288 37.29 -16.68 35.68
C ASP A 288 36.55 -17.26 34.47
N PRO A 289 37.26 -17.89 33.55
CA PRO A 289 36.67 -18.51 32.35
C PRO A 289 35.73 -19.70 32.65
N GLU A 290 35.80 -20.28 33.86
CA GLU A 290 34.95 -21.39 34.27
C GLU A 290 33.69 -20.90 35.02
N PHE A 291 33.57 -19.59 35.24
CA PHE A 291 32.40 -19.02 35.88
C PHE A 291 31.13 -19.26 35.08
N GLN A 292 30.15 -19.84 35.74
CA GLN A 292 28.79 -20.04 35.20
C GLN A 292 27.79 -19.14 35.89
N SER A 293 27.09 -18.32 35.11
CA SER A 293 25.96 -17.54 35.60
C SER A 293 24.74 -18.45 35.88
N PRO A 294 23.75 -17.98 36.66
CA PRO A 294 22.49 -18.70 36.83
C PRO A 294 21.84 -19.11 35.49
N VAL A 295 21.93 -18.25 34.51
CA VAL A 295 21.39 -18.49 33.16
C VAL A 295 22.19 -19.57 32.43
N ASP A 296 23.53 -19.61 32.54
CA ASP A 296 24.34 -20.67 31.98
C ASP A 296 23.90 -22.04 32.55
N MET A 297 23.69 -22.14 33.87
CA MET A 297 23.21 -23.35 34.52
C MET A 297 21.82 -23.78 34.09
N MET A 298 20.91 -22.83 33.81
CA MET A 298 19.59 -23.13 33.26
C MET A 298 19.69 -23.74 31.88
N PHE A 299 20.52 -23.19 31.00
CA PHE A 299 20.73 -23.72 29.65
C PHE A 299 21.47 -25.07 29.66
N GLU A 300 22.40 -25.30 30.58
CA GLU A 300 23.09 -26.59 30.75
C GLU A 300 22.10 -27.69 31.14
N ARG A 301 21.23 -27.46 32.12
CA ARG A 301 20.16 -28.39 32.51
C ARG A 301 19.19 -28.68 31.36
N LEU A 302 18.86 -27.66 30.57
CA LEU A 302 18.01 -27.86 29.41
C LEU A 302 18.71 -28.66 28.32
N GLU A 303 20.02 -28.43 28.11
CA GLU A 303 20.85 -29.21 27.19
C GLU A 303 20.97 -30.69 27.57
N GLU A 304 21.12 -30.98 28.87
CA GLU A 304 21.12 -32.36 29.37
C GLU A 304 19.81 -33.10 29.08
N ARG A 305 18.67 -32.34 29.10
CA ARG A 305 17.34 -32.91 28.83
C ARG A 305 17.02 -33.00 27.33
N ASP A 306 17.34 -31.95 26.57
CA ASP A 306 17.10 -31.84 25.14
C ASP A 306 18.25 -31.08 24.44
N PRO A 307 19.28 -31.80 23.96
CA PRO A 307 20.43 -31.22 23.27
C PRO A 307 20.07 -30.49 21.97
N ASP A 308 18.93 -30.84 21.35
CA ASP A 308 18.47 -30.28 20.10
C ASP A 308 17.47 -29.12 20.28
N HIS A 309 17.19 -28.75 21.52
CA HIS A 309 16.28 -27.65 21.84
C HIS A 309 16.67 -26.35 21.14
N PHE A 310 15.67 -25.66 20.56
CA PHE A 310 15.91 -24.44 19.78
C PHE A 310 16.71 -23.38 20.54
N ALA A 311 16.30 -23.08 21.78
CA ALA A 311 16.96 -22.07 22.61
C ALA A 311 18.41 -22.48 22.96
N VAL A 312 18.67 -23.75 23.27
CA VAL A 312 20.02 -24.29 23.53
C VAL A 312 20.92 -24.10 22.32
N ARG A 313 20.45 -24.43 21.12
CA ARG A 313 21.23 -24.25 19.89
C ARG A 313 21.61 -22.78 19.63
N GLN A 314 20.73 -21.81 19.98
CA GLN A 314 21.06 -20.39 19.84
C GLN A 314 22.05 -19.94 20.93
N TYR A 315 21.85 -20.42 22.17
CA TYR A 315 22.72 -20.09 23.30
C TYR A 315 24.15 -20.62 23.09
N LYS A 316 24.31 -21.85 22.63
CA LYS A 316 25.62 -22.42 22.27
C LYS A 316 26.37 -21.56 21.24
N LYS A 317 25.69 -21.01 20.24
CA LYS A 317 26.31 -20.13 19.26
C LYS A 317 26.74 -18.79 19.88
N PHE A 318 25.97 -18.27 20.84
CA PHE A 318 26.34 -17.09 21.62
C PHE A 318 27.58 -17.36 22.48
N LEU A 319 27.68 -18.52 23.12
CA LEU A 319 28.81 -18.94 23.94
C LEU A 319 30.13 -19.10 23.19
N LEU A 320 30.11 -19.19 21.85
CA LEU A 320 31.34 -19.16 21.03
C LEU A 320 32.12 -17.83 21.13
N SER A 321 31.49 -16.78 21.66
CA SER A 321 32.17 -15.51 21.93
C SER A 321 33.04 -15.62 23.18
N ALA A 322 34.31 -15.19 23.06
CA ALA A 322 35.28 -15.23 24.17
C ALA A 322 34.93 -14.23 25.31
N GLY A 323 35.40 -14.46 26.52
CA GLY A 323 35.06 -13.75 27.76
C GLY A 323 34.84 -12.23 27.66
N LYS A 324 35.86 -11.43 27.24
CA LYS A 324 35.69 -9.97 27.06
C LYS A 324 34.62 -9.60 26.06
N THR A 325 34.52 -10.34 24.97
CA THR A 325 33.51 -10.15 23.93
C THR A 325 32.14 -10.46 24.48
N ARG A 326 31.99 -11.54 25.26
CA ARG A 326 30.75 -11.92 25.91
C ARG A 326 30.26 -10.82 26.88
N SER A 327 31.12 -10.31 27.76
CA SER A 327 30.79 -9.20 28.67
C SER A 327 30.31 -7.98 27.90
N SER A 328 30.98 -7.61 26.82
CA SER A 328 30.58 -6.46 25.99
C SER A 328 29.22 -6.67 25.30
N ILE A 329 28.92 -7.89 24.85
CA ILE A 329 27.59 -8.23 24.27
C ILE A 329 26.50 -8.10 25.33
N LEU A 330 26.73 -8.61 26.55
CA LEU A 330 25.78 -8.53 27.65
C LEU A 330 25.49 -7.08 28.06
N ILE A 331 26.52 -6.23 28.14
CA ILE A 331 26.37 -4.80 28.41
C ILE A 331 25.54 -4.13 27.32
N SER A 332 25.84 -4.40 26.04
CA SER A 332 25.11 -3.84 24.91
C SER A 332 23.65 -4.32 24.90
N ALA A 333 23.41 -5.60 25.18
CA ALA A 333 22.07 -6.13 25.29
C ALA A 333 21.29 -5.49 26.46
N GLY A 334 21.89 -5.37 27.65
CA GLY A 334 21.26 -4.68 28.77
C GLY A 334 20.93 -3.21 28.46
N ALA A 335 21.87 -2.47 27.86
CA ALA A 335 21.66 -1.08 27.46
C ALA A 335 20.50 -0.91 26.46
N ARG A 336 20.36 -1.83 25.51
CA ARG A 336 19.25 -1.85 24.54
C ARG A 336 17.89 -2.07 25.20
N MET A 337 17.87 -2.82 26.28
CA MET A 337 16.65 -3.11 27.03
C MET A 337 16.30 -2.05 28.10
N ALA A 338 17.11 -1.01 28.29
CA ALA A 338 16.87 0.02 29.27
C ALA A 338 15.45 0.66 29.24
N PRO A 339 14.79 0.87 28.08
CA PRO A 339 13.41 1.37 28.06
C PRO A 339 12.40 0.44 28.76
N PHE A 340 12.69 -0.86 28.85
CA PHE A 340 11.84 -1.85 29.53
C PHE A 340 12.04 -1.85 31.07
N ASP A 341 13.06 -1.19 31.62
CA ASP A 341 13.24 -1.02 33.06
C ASP A 341 12.22 -0.05 33.65
N ILE A 342 11.56 0.75 32.81
CA ILE A 342 10.50 1.65 33.23
C ILE A 342 9.31 0.83 33.70
N ARG A 343 8.89 1.08 34.94
CA ARG A 343 7.83 0.30 35.61
C ARG A 343 6.54 0.25 34.79
N GLU A 344 6.11 1.39 34.27
CA GLU A 344 4.88 1.46 33.46
C GLU A 344 4.97 0.65 32.16
N VAL A 345 6.16 0.52 31.55
CA VAL A 345 6.38 -0.33 30.37
C VAL A 345 6.32 -1.80 30.74
N ARG A 346 6.89 -2.21 31.88
CA ARG A 346 6.78 -3.58 32.38
C ARG A 346 5.33 -3.97 32.66
N GLU A 347 4.60 -3.10 33.37
CA GLU A 347 3.17 -3.30 33.68
C GLU A 347 2.32 -3.39 32.38
N LEU A 348 2.68 -2.61 31.35
CA LEU A 348 2.03 -2.66 30.02
C LEU A 348 2.23 -4.02 29.35
N MET A 349 3.44 -4.62 29.47
CA MET A 349 3.86 -5.81 28.73
C MET A 349 3.78 -7.12 29.55
N GLU A 350 3.16 -7.09 30.72
CA GLU A 350 3.00 -8.24 31.62
C GLU A 350 1.95 -9.22 31.10
N ASP A 351 0.81 -8.72 30.60
CA ASP A 351 -0.34 -9.49 30.15
C ASP A 351 -0.85 -8.95 28.79
N ASP A 352 -1.82 -9.61 28.16
CA ASP A 352 -2.39 -9.18 26.88
C ASP A 352 -3.88 -8.90 26.97
N GLU A 353 -4.28 -7.73 26.48
CA GLU A 353 -5.66 -7.30 26.33
C GLU A 353 -6.01 -6.94 24.88
N LEU A 354 -4.97 -6.88 24.01
CA LEU A 354 -5.16 -6.45 22.62
C LEU A 354 -5.75 -7.54 21.73
N GLU A 355 -5.52 -8.84 22.04
CA GLU A 355 -6.03 -9.96 21.25
C GLU A 355 -5.88 -9.69 19.75
N LEU A 356 -4.65 -9.39 19.30
CA LEU A 356 -4.34 -8.92 17.95
C LEU A 356 -4.81 -9.90 16.87
N ASP A 357 -4.82 -11.18 17.18
CA ASP A 357 -5.22 -12.26 16.30
C ASP A 357 -6.73 -12.25 15.96
N THR A 358 -7.56 -11.57 16.75
CA THR A 358 -9.02 -11.48 16.56
C THR A 358 -9.47 -10.32 15.66
N ILE A 359 -8.56 -9.39 15.31
CA ILE A 359 -8.91 -8.13 14.62
C ILE A 359 -9.50 -8.39 13.22
N GLY A 360 -9.13 -9.50 12.57
CA GLY A 360 -9.67 -9.93 11.28
C GLY A 360 -10.96 -10.75 11.37
N ASP A 361 -11.41 -11.13 12.56
CA ASP A 361 -12.58 -11.97 12.77
C ASP A 361 -13.86 -11.14 13.04
N GLU A 362 -13.70 -10.05 13.78
CA GLU A 362 -14.79 -9.18 14.20
C GLU A 362 -14.44 -7.69 13.97
N LYS A 363 -15.49 -6.85 13.87
CA LYS A 363 -15.29 -5.40 13.72
C LYS A 363 -14.59 -4.82 14.94
N THR A 364 -13.30 -4.56 14.79
CA THR A 364 -12.43 -4.03 15.83
C THR A 364 -11.83 -2.70 15.37
N ALA A 365 -11.67 -1.76 16.28
CA ALA A 365 -10.93 -0.52 16.07
C ALA A 365 -9.79 -0.45 17.08
N LEU A 366 -8.58 -0.73 16.64
CA LEU A 366 -7.38 -0.63 17.45
C LEU A 366 -6.75 0.75 17.25
N PHE A 367 -6.69 1.53 18.33
CA PHE A 367 -6.00 2.83 18.37
C PHE A 367 -4.60 2.65 18.96
N LEU A 368 -3.61 3.05 18.19
CA LEU A 368 -2.21 3.10 18.57
C LEU A 368 -1.83 4.56 18.81
N ILE A 369 -1.92 4.99 20.07
CA ILE A 369 -1.66 6.36 20.48
C ILE A 369 -0.15 6.51 20.71
N MET A 370 0.47 7.47 20.02
CA MET A 370 1.90 7.72 20.07
C MET A 370 2.20 9.20 20.18
N SER A 371 3.39 9.54 20.66
CA SER A 371 3.86 10.93 20.66
C SER A 371 4.31 11.36 19.26
N ASP A 372 4.03 12.61 18.88
CA ASP A 372 4.56 13.25 17.68
C ASP A 372 5.94 13.90 17.92
N THR A 373 6.38 14.03 19.17
CA THR A 373 7.63 14.69 19.57
C THR A 373 8.64 13.76 20.23
N ASP A 374 8.20 12.63 20.78
CA ASP A 374 9.03 11.66 21.49
C ASP A 374 8.93 10.29 20.84
N THR A 375 10.08 9.76 20.41
CA THR A 375 10.18 8.47 19.71
C THR A 375 10.63 7.32 20.60
N THR A 376 10.86 7.57 21.90
CA THR A 376 11.45 6.61 22.85
C THR A 376 10.71 5.27 22.86
N PHE A 377 9.38 5.27 22.78
CA PHE A 377 8.54 4.06 22.86
C PHE A 377 7.99 3.59 21.50
N ASN A 378 8.48 4.13 20.39
CA ASN A 378 7.99 3.75 19.05
C ASN A 378 8.31 2.29 18.70
N PHE A 379 9.32 1.69 19.33
CA PHE A 379 9.62 0.26 19.18
C PHE A 379 8.44 -0.64 19.57
N ILE A 380 7.64 -0.24 20.59
CA ILE A 380 6.43 -0.98 21.01
C ILE A 380 5.42 -1.00 19.86
N LEU A 381 5.20 0.16 19.21
CA LEU A 381 4.27 0.26 18.08
C LEU A 381 4.74 -0.55 16.88
N ALA A 382 6.06 -0.55 16.61
CA ALA A 382 6.64 -1.37 15.55
C ALA A 382 6.47 -2.86 15.83
N MET A 383 6.63 -3.31 17.09
CA MET A 383 6.39 -4.69 17.50
C MET A 383 4.92 -5.09 17.30
N VAL A 384 3.98 -4.28 17.81
CA VAL A 384 2.53 -4.53 17.63
C VAL A 384 2.17 -4.65 16.17
N GLN A 385 2.61 -3.72 15.33
CA GLN A 385 2.25 -3.74 13.90
C GLN A 385 2.91 -4.89 13.14
N SER A 386 4.17 -5.19 13.46
CA SER A 386 4.87 -6.32 12.87
C SER A 386 4.18 -7.64 13.22
N GLN A 387 3.84 -7.86 14.49
CA GLN A 387 3.11 -9.06 14.92
C GLN A 387 1.70 -9.09 14.32
N LEU A 388 0.96 -8.01 14.39
CA LEU A 388 -0.40 -7.93 13.85
C LEU A 388 -0.47 -8.32 12.37
N ILE A 389 0.38 -7.72 11.52
CA ILE A 389 0.34 -8.02 10.08
C ILE A 389 0.68 -9.50 9.83
N ASN A 390 1.70 -10.04 10.51
CA ASN A 390 2.05 -11.45 10.37
C ASN A 390 0.91 -12.37 10.84
N LEU A 391 0.34 -12.12 12.03
CA LEU A 391 -0.78 -12.89 12.58
C LEU A 391 -2.00 -12.88 11.65
N LEU A 392 -2.36 -11.71 11.13
CA LEU A 392 -3.48 -11.58 10.20
C LEU A 392 -3.22 -12.34 8.89
N CYS A 393 -1.98 -12.33 8.40
CA CYS A 393 -1.61 -13.10 7.21
C CYS A 393 -1.69 -14.60 7.47
N ASP A 394 -1.09 -15.08 8.56
CA ASP A 394 -1.08 -16.50 8.93
C ASP A 394 -2.52 -16.98 9.20
N ARG A 395 -3.33 -16.17 9.91
CA ARG A 395 -4.75 -16.50 10.17
C ARG A 395 -5.61 -16.52 8.90
N ALA A 396 -5.35 -15.60 7.96
CA ALA A 396 -6.02 -15.61 6.67
C ALA A 396 -5.69 -16.88 5.87
N ASP A 397 -4.41 -17.29 5.86
CA ASP A 397 -3.95 -18.43 5.08
C ASP A 397 -4.38 -19.77 5.74
N ASP A 398 -4.16 -19.93 7.04
CA ASP A 398 -4.35 -21.21 7.72
C ASP A 398 -5.80 -21.46 8.13
N LYS A 399 -6.51 -20.44 8.66
CA LYS A 399 -7.87 -20.60 9.17
C LYS A 399 -8.95 -20.33 8.13
N TYR A 400 -8.72 -19.33 7.24
CA TYR A 400 -9.76 -18.82 6.35
C TYR A 400 -9.50 -19.05 4.85
N GLY A 401 -8.56 -19.92 4.51
CA GLY A 401 -8.30 -20.29 3.11
C GLY A 401 -7.85 -19.11 2.24
N GLY A 402 -7.04 -18.22 2.80
CA GLY A 402 -6.38 -17.10 2.12
C GLY A 402 -7.05 -15.74 2.29
N ARG A 403 -8.11 -15.59 3.16
CA ARG A 403 -8.80 -14.32 3.36
C ARG A 403 -9.46 -14.19 4.71
N LEU A 404 -9.29 -13.03 5.31
CA LEU A 404 -10.01 -12.66 6.53
C LEU A 404 -11.51 -12.45 6.24
N PRO A 405 -12.39 -12.81 7.17
CA PRO A 405 -13.83 -12.55 7.08
C PRO A 405 -14.17 -11.06 7.19
N VAL A 406 -13.38 -10.30 7.93
CA VAL A 406 -13.50 -8.84 8.07
C VAL A 406 -12.26 -8.19 7.48
N HIS A 407 -12.45 -7.24 6.54
CA HIS A 407 -11.35 -6.49 5.97
C HIS A 407 -10.62 -5.66 7.04
N VAL A 408 -9.30 -5.73 7.10
CA VAL A 408 -8.52 -4.93 8.04
C VAL A 408 -7.87 -3.76 7.32
N ARG A 409 -8.29 -2.55 7.69
CA ARG A 409 -7.75 -1.32 7.12
C ARG A 409 -6.85 -0.61 8.12
N MET A 410 -5.58 -0.57 7.82
CA MET A 410 -4.58 0.15 8.59
C MET A 410 -4.55 1.62 8.13
N ILE A 411 -4.82 2.56 9.02
CA ILE A 411 -4.73 4.00 8.77
C ILE A 411 -3.56 4.52 9.59
N LEU A 412 -2.41 4.65 8.93
CA LEU A 412 -1.13 4.89 9.58
C LEU A 412 -0.76 6.37 9.45
N ASP A 413 -1.36 7.20 10.33
CA ASP A 413 -1.03 8.64 10.40
C ASP A 413 0.37 8.82 11.00
N GLU A 414 1.14 9.74 10.46
CA GLU A 414 2.56 9.96 10.75
C GLU A 414 3.39 8.66 10.71
N PHE A 415 3.24 7.89 9.61
CA PHE A 415 3.86 6.56 9.43
C PHE A 415 5.36 6.54 9.70
N ALA A 416 6.06 7.65 9.44
CA ALA A 416 7.48 7.77 9.73
C ALA A 416 7.83 7.67 11.24
N ASN A 417 6.89 7.95 12.12
CA ASN A 417 7.10 7.93 13.57
C ASN A 417 6.76 6.59 14.23
N ILE A 418 6.28 5.61 13.47
CA ILE A 418 5.87 4.30 14.03
C ILE A 418 7.09 3.41 14.35
N GLY A 419 8.24 3.72 13.77
CA GLY A 419 9.39 2.82 13.71
C GLY A 419 9.42 2.00 12.42
N GLN A 420 10.42 1.14 12.29
CA GLN A 420 10.59 0.30 11.12
C GLN A 420 9.85 -1.04 11.29
N ILE A 421 8.89 -1.31 10.42
CA ILE A 421 8.27 -2.64 10.30
C ILE A 421 9.15 -3.48 9.37
N PRO A 422 9.82 -4.54 9.86
CA PRO A 422 10.70 -5.35 9.02
C PRO A 422 9.94 -5.99 7.84
N ASN A 423 10.56 -5.97 6.65
CA ASN A 423 10.00 -6.51 5.41
C ASN A 423 8.63 -5.90 4.99
N PHE A 424 8.34 -4.69 5.41
CA PHE A 424 7.06 -4.04 5.08
C PHE A 424 6.85 -3.86 3.57
N ASP A 425 7.92 -3.68 2.80
CA ASP A 425 7.93 -3.67 1.33
C ASP A 425 7.34 -4.95 0.71
N LYS A 426 7.68 -6.11 1.28
CA LYS A 426 7.14 -7.41 0.87
C LYS A 426 5.72 -7.63 1.37
N LEU A 427 5.46 -7.21 2.61
CA LEU A 427 4.13 -7.35 3.23
C LEU A 427 3.09 -6.54 2.46
N ILE A 428 3.32 -5.27 2.18
CA ILE A 428 2.35 -4.40 1.47
C ILE A 428 2.00 -4.91 0.07
N ALA A 429 2.91 -5.63 -0.59
CA ALA A 429 2.65 -6.25 -1.88
C ALA A 429 1.69 -7.45 -1.79
N THR A 430 1.63 -8.13 -0.66
CA THR A 430 0.91 -9.40 -0.49
C THR A 430 -0.38 -9.30 0.32
N ILE A 431 -0.52 -8.31 1.20
CA ILE A 431 -1.66 -8.16 2.13
C ILE A 431 -3.02 -8.02 1.44
N ARG A 432 -3.05 -7.48 0.21
CA ARG A 432 -4.29 -7.31 -0.56
C ARG A 432 -5.11 -8.59 -0.70
N SER A 433 -4.46 -9.71 -1.01
CA SER A 433 -5.13 -11.01 -1.23
C SER A 433 -5.81 -11.52 0.05
N ARG A 434 -5.35 -11.09 1.21
CA ARG A 434 -5.78 -11.48 2.55
C ARG A 434 -6.81 -10.54 3.19
N GLU A 435 -7.37 -9.62 2.41
CA GLU A 435 -8.31 -8.58 2.87
C GLU A 435 -7.68 -7.60 3.88
N ILE A 436 -6.42 -7.25 3.66
CA ILE A 436 -5.72 -6.23 4.45
C ILE A 436 -5.31 -5.09 3.52
N SER A 437 -5.40 -3.85 3.99
CA SER A 437 -4.94 -2.66 3.26
C SER A 437 -4.30 -1.64 4.19
N ALA A 438 -3.39 -0.82 3.64
CA ALA A 438 -2.71 0.23 4.37
C ALA A 438 -2.93 1.60 3.73
N SER A 439 -3.32 2.59 4.55
CA SER A 439 -3.29 4.00 4.20
C SER A 439 -2.08 4.62 4.88
N ILE A 440 -1.02 4.84 4.10
CA ILE A 440 0.27 5.38 4.57
C ILE A 440 0.19 6.90 4.47
N ILE A 441 0.29 7.59 5.61
CA ILE A 441 0.15 9.03 5.68
C ILE A 441 1.47 9.67 6.11
N LEU A 442 1.99 10.57 5.28
CA LEU A 442 3.30 11.18 5.42
C LEU A 442 3.24 12.70 5.25
N GLN A 443 4.20 13.38 5.82
CA GLN A 443 4.42 14.79 5.52
C GLN A 443 5.20 14.97 4.21
N SER A 444 6.10 14.00 3.92
CA SER A 444 6.96 14.01 2.74
C SER A 444 7.39 12.58 2.39
N GLN A 445 7.56 12.27 1.12
CA GLN A 445 8.14 10.99 0.68
C GLN A 445 9.59 10.79 1.18
N SER A 446 10.33 11.87 1.44
CA SER A 446 11.67 11.78 2.02
C SER A 446 11.69 11.13 3.40
N GLN A 447 10.61 11.22 4.19
CA GLN A 447 10.47 10.51 5.46
C GLN A 447 10.48 8.99 5.26
N LEU A 448 9.75 8.51 4.25
CA LEU A 448 9.73 7.07 3.91
C LEU A 448 11.11 6.59 3.46
N LYS A 449 11.81 7.39 2.64
CA LYS A 449 13.19 7.09 2.18
C LYS A 449 14.20 7.06 3.33
N ALA A 450 14.03 7.89 4.35
CA ALA A 450 14.91 7.89 5.53
C ALA A 450 14.86 6.55 6.30
N ILE A 451 13.68 5.94 6.41
CA ILE A 451 13.47 4.71 7.19
C ILE A 451 13.72 3.45 6.33
N TYR A 452 13.14 3.41 5.13
CA TYR A 452 13.12 2.19 4.30
C TYR A 452 14.14 2.22 3.16
N LYS A 453 14.90 3.33 2.99
CA LYS A 453 15.92 3.49 1.93
C LYS A 453 15.35 3.14 0.55
N ASP A 454 15.98 2.20 -0.17
CA ASP A 454 15.55 1.77 -1.51
C ASP A 454 14.18 1.07 -1.52
N ALA A 455 13.79 0.42 -0.43
CA ALA A 455 12.48 -0.20 -0.29
C ALA A 455 11.31 0.82 -0.23
N ALA A 456 11.60 2.11 0.00
CA ALA A 456 10.58 3.17 0.01
C ALA A 456 9.83 3.30 -1.33
N GLU A 457 10.52 3.10 -2.45
CA GLU A 457 9.89 3.13 -3.79
C GLU A 457 8.94 1.95 -3.97
N ILE A 458 9.34 0.75 -3.54
CA ILE A 458 8.49 -0.45 -3.58
C ILE A 458 7.21 -0.23 -2.76
N ILE A 459 7.32 0.38 -1.57
CA ILE A 459 6.17 0.67 -0.72
C ILE A 459 5.21 1.65 -1.42
N SER A 460 5.74 2.73 -2.00
CA SER A 460 4.94 3.73 -2.72
C SER A 460 4.24 3.13 -3.95
N ASP A 461 4.94 2.31 -4.73
CA ASP A 461 4.42 1.68 -5.95
C ASP A 461 3.31 0.64 -5.66
N ASN A 462 3.30 0.09 -4.44
CA ASN A 462 2.23 -0.79 -3.97
C ASN A 462 1.00 -0.03 -3.43
N CYS A 463 0.94 1.29 -3.57
CA CYS A 463 -0.23 2.11 -3.31
C CYS A 463 -0.89 2.50 -4.63
N ASP A 464 -2.03 1.88 -4.98
CA ASP A 464 -2.76 2.20 -6.22
C ASP A 464 -3.35 3.61 -6.24
N CYS A 465 -3.46 4.27 -5.08
CA CYS A 465 -3.93 5.63 -4.95
C CYS A 465 -2.88 6.50 -4.25
N THR A 466 -2.56 7.66 -4.84
CA THR A 466 -1.74 8.69 -4.19
C THR A 466 -2.56 9.97 -4.08
N LEU A 467 -2.78 10.43 -2.85
CA LEU A 467 -3.49 11.66 -2.53
C LEU A 467 -2.49 12.71 -2.03
N PHE A 468 -2.30 13.76 -2.81
CA PHE A 468 -1.45 14.89 -2.45
C PHE A 468 -2.31 16.06 -1.97
N LEU A 469 -2.16 16.43 -0.71
CA LEU A 469 -2.94 17.49 -0.06
C LEU A 469 -2.23 18.85 -0.09
N SER A 470 -0.93 18.87 0.05
CA SER A 470 -0.07 20.04 -0.07
C SER A 470 1.41 19.65 0.03
N GLY A 471 2.29 20.47 -0.51
CA GLY A 471 3.74 20.28 -0.36
C GLY A 471 4.51 21.31 -1.17
N ARG A 472 5.80 21.48 -0.86
CA ARG A 472 6.72 22.41 -1.52
C ARG A 472 8.01 21.71 -1.91
N GLY A 473 8.84 22.37 -2.69
CA GLY A 473 10.16 21.90 -3.05
C GLY A 473 10.15 20.52 -3.73
N LYS A 474 10.84 19.54 -3.17
CA LYS A 474 11.01 18.21 -3.76
C LYS A 474 9.66 17.49 -3.94
N ASN A 475 8.74 17.58 -2.98
CA ASN A 475 7.42 16.95 -3.09
C ASN A 475 6.61 17.51 -4.26
N ALA A 476 6.60 18.85 -4.44
CA ALA A 476 5.89 19.49 -5.54
C ALA A 476 6.50 19.09 -6.89
N LYS A 477 7.84 18.96 -6.96
CA LYS A 477 8.54 18.51 -8.17
C LYS A 477 8.17 17.08 -8.53
N GLU A 478 8.25 16.16 -7.58
CA GLU A 478 7.90 14.74 -7.79
C GLU A 478 6.46 14.58 -8.31
N ILE A 479 5.51 15.34 -7.77
CA ILE A 479 4.12 15.33 -8.25
C ILE A 479 4.02 15.90 -9.66
N SER A 480 4.67 17.04 -9.96
CA SER A 480 4.68 17.62 -11.30
C SER A 480 5.23 16.65 -12.36
N ASP A 481 6.33 15.98 -12.04
CA ASP A 481 6.95 14.99 -12.94
C ASP A 481 5.99 13.80 -13.22
N VAL A 482 5.27 13.31 -12.21
CA VAL A 482 4.32 12.19 -12.36
C VAL A 482 3.04 12.62 -13.11
N LEU A 483 2.58 13.86 -12.96
CA LEU A 483 1.44 14.40 -13.72
C LEU A 483 1.72 14.43 -15.22
N GLY A 484 2.98 14.61 -15.61
CA GLY A 484 3.43 14.60 -16.99
C GLY A 484 3.13 15.92 -17.72
N LYS A 485 3.27 15.87 -19.06
CA LYS A 485 3.15 17.04 -19.92
C LYS A 485 1.93 16.97 -20.82
N GLU A 486 1.35 18.13 -21.09
CA GLU A 486 0.36 18.36 -22.14
C GLU A 486 1.01 19.10 -23.31
N THR A 487 0.40 18.98 -24.48
CA THR A 487 0.81 19.74 -25.67
C THR A 487 -0.04 21.02 -25.75
N ILE A 488 0.61 22.17 -25.68
CA ILE A 488 -0.04 23.47 -25.84
C ILE A 488 0.36 24.12 -27.16
N ASP A 489 -0.56 24.89 -27.76
CA ASP A 489 -0.27 25.76 -28.88
C ASP A 489 0.24 27.12 -28.36
N SER A 490 1.45 27.50 -28.77
CA SER A 490 2.07 28.78 -28.42
C SER A 490 2.19 29.64 -29.67
N TYR A 491 1.92 30.94 -29.50
CA TYR A 491 2.04 31.93 -30.55
C TYR A 491 3.23 32.84 -30.24
N ASN A 492 4.21 32.88 -31.15
CA ASN A 492 5.25 33.89 -31.12
C ASN A 492 4.92 34.99 -32.11
N GLN A 493 4.74 36.18 -31.61
CA GLN A 493 4.54 37.37 -32.40
C GLN A 493 5.90 38.08 -32.62
N SER A 494 6.37 38.06 -33.86
CA SER A 494 7.56 38.83 -34.24
C SER A 494 7.13 40.13 -34.95
N GLU A 495 7.50 41.23 -34.37
CA GLU A 495 7.33 42.56 -34.97
C GLU A 495 8.70 43.03 -35.51
N ASN A 496 8.83 43.15 -36.81
CA ASN A 496 10.04 43.68 -37.43
C ASN A 496 9.82 45.17 -37.75
N ARG A 497 10.49 46.04 -36.98
CA ARG A 497 10.42 47.50 -37.15
C ARG A 497 11.48 47.97 -38.12
N GLY A 498 11.34 47.64 -39.42
CA GLY A 498 12.10 48.20 -40.53
C GLY A 498 11.29 49.20 -41.33
N ALA A 499 11.81 49.66 -42.46
CA ALA A 499 11.14 50.60 -43.36
C ALA A 499 9.77 50.11 -43.88
N GLN A 500 9.48 48.79 -43.73
CA GLN A 500 8.15 48.18 -43.83
C GLN A 500 7.92 47.29 -42.61
N THR A 501 6.92 47.66 -41.82
CA THR A 501 6.51 46.89 -40.63
C THR A 501 5.84 45.59 -41.09
N SER A 502 6.43 44.44 -40.77
CA SER A 502 5.82 43.13 -41.02
C SER A 502 5.53 42.43 -39.69
N HIS A 503 4.30 41.93 -39.54
CA HIS A 503 3.85 41.15 -38.42
C HIS A 503 3.84 39.67 -38.83
N GLY A 504 4.69 38.83 -38.20
CA GLY A 504 4.72 37.39 -38.38
C GLY A 504 4.10 36.68 -37.18
N LEU A 505 3.08 35.87 -37.40
CA LEU A 505 2.56 34.92 -36.39
C LEU A 505 3.20 33.55 -36.66
N ASN A 506 4.05 33.10 -35.71
CA ASN A 506 4.63 31.76 -35.77
C ASN A 506 3.95 30.87 -34.76
N TYR A 507 3.34 29.78 -35.24
CA TYR A 507 2.69 28.76 -34.41
C TYR A 507 3.71 27.72 -34.02
N GLN A 508 3.90 27.56 -32.71
CA GLN A 508 4.74 26.50 -32.18
C GLN A 508 3.95 25.65 -31.19
N LYS A 509 4.20 24.34 -31.22
CA LYS A 509 3.69 23.44 -30.20
C LYS A 509 4.78 23.21 -29.16
N LEU A 510 4.41 23.32 -27.92
CA LEU A 510 5.31 23.15 -26.76
C LEU A 510 4.72 22.12 -25.79
N GLY A 511 5.60 21.43 -25.08
CA GLY A 511 5.20 20.60 -23.95
C GLY A 511 5.22 21.44 -22.69
N LYS A 512 4.06 21.59 -22.04
CA LYS A 512 3.94 22.20 -20.71
C LYS A 512 3.60 21.12 -19.71
N GLU A 513 4.17 21.19 -18.51
CA GLU A 513 3.72 20.37 -17.38
C GLU A 513 2.22 20.60 -17.14
N LEU A 514 1.45 19.51 -16.90
CA LEU A 514 0.01 19.61 -16.62
C LEU A 514 -0.27 20.54 -15.42
N MET A 515 0.64 20.54 -14.45
CA MET A 515 0.74 21.52 -13.36
C MET A 515 2.20 21.65 -12.97
N SER A 516 2.75 22.84 -13.01
CA SER A 516 4.16 23.09 -12.71
C SER A 516 4.44 23.06 -11.20
N GLN A 517 5.71 22.94 -10.83
CA GLN A 517 6.14 22.88 -9.43
C GLN A 517 5.68 24.10 -8.62
N ASP A 518 5.71 25.28 -9.21
CA ASP A 518 5.28 26.54 -8.60
C ASP A 518 3.77 26.64 -8.45
N GLU A 519 3.01 26.18 -9.45
CA GLU A 519 1.54 26.06 -9.39
C GLU A 519 1.12 25.08 -8.25
N ILE A 520 1.82 23.96 -8.10
CA ILE A 520 1.58 22.99 -7.00
C ILE A 520 1.92 23.62 -5.64
N ALA A 521 3.03 24.34 -5.54
CA ALA A 521 3.47 24.98 -4.30
C ALA A 521 2.53 26.09 -3.82
N THR A 522 1.80 26.71 -4.75
CA THR A 522 0.83 27.79 -4.50
C THR A 522 -0.64 27.33 -4.57
N MET A 523 -0.86 26.00 -4.68
CA MET A 523 -2.19 25.40 -4.75
C MET A 523 -3.05 25.82 -3.55
N ASP A 524 -4.31 26.17 -3.82
CA ASP A 524 -5.30 26.53 -2.79
C ASP A 524 -5.42 25.46 -1.71
N GLY A 525 -5.53 25.90 -0.45
CA GLY A 525 -5.58 25.00 0.71
C GLY A 525 -6.79 24.06 0.74
N GLY A 526 -7.86 24.33 0.01
CA GLY A 526 -9.02 23.46 -0.15
C GLY A 526 -8.91 22.45 -1.29
N LYS A 527 -7.85 22.55 -2.12
CA LYS A 527 -7.62 21.67 -3.28
C LYS A 527 -6.64 20.54 -2.96
N CYS A 528 -6.72 19.47 -3.76
CA CYS A 528 -5.83 18.32 -3.70
C CYS A 528 -5.64 17.70 -5.08
N ILE A 529 -4.58 16.92 -5.23
CA ILE A 529 -4.30 16.15 -6.44
C ILE A 529 -4.44 14.68 -6.08
N LEU A 530 -5.24 13.95 -6.85
CA LEU A 530 -5.43 12.51 -6.70
C LEU A 530 -4.91 11.79 -7.93
N GLN A 531 -4.10 10.77 -7.70
CA GLN A 531 -3.65 9.82 -8.71
C GLN A 531 -4.19 8.44 -8.37
N VAL A 532 -4.76 7.76 -9.36
CA VAL A 532 -5.22 6.38 -9.26
C VAL A 532 -4.57 5.60 -10.39
N ARG A 533 -3.96 4.47 -10.08
CA ARG A 533 -3.24 3.64 -11.06
C ARG A 533 -4.10 3.34 -12.28
N GLY A 534 -3.58 3.71 -13.47
CA GLY A 534 -4.26 3.48 -14.75
C GLY A 534 -5.46 4.40 -15.04
N VAL A 535 -5.62 5.46 -14.25
CA VAL A 535 -6.64 6.51 -14.45
C VAL A 535 -5.93 7.86 -14.61
N ARG A 536 -6.57 8.81 -15.29
CA ARG A 536 -6.07 10.18 -15.38
C ARG A 536 -6.03 10.83 -13.99
N PRO A 537 -5.04 11.69 -13.69
CA PRO A 537 -4.98 12.39 -12.42
C PRO A 537 -6.16 13.35 -12.25
N PHE A 538 -6.57 13.60 -11.01
CA PHE A 538 -7.68 14.52 -10.69
C PHE A 538 -7.15 15.71 -9.90
N PHE A 539 -7.61 16.88 -10.26
CA PHE A 539 -7.45 18.11 -9.47
C PHE A 539 -8.80 18.44 -8.85
N SER A 540 -8.95 18.14 -7.57
CA SER A 540 -10.24 18.10 -6.89
C SER A 540 -10.24 18.88 -5.58
N GLU A 541 -11.40 19.07 -5.00
CA GLU A 541 -11.54 19.61 -3.65
C GLU A 541 -11.28 18.54 -2.60
N LYS A 542 -10.64 18.90 -1.51
CA LYS A 542 -10.51 18.06 -0.32
C LYS A 542 -11.91 17.73 0.21
N TYR A 543 -12.05 16.54 0.79
CA TYR A 543 -13.35 16.10 1.30
C TYR A 543 -13.83 16.98 2.46
N ASP A 544 -14.96 17.64 2.30
CA ASP A 544 -15.58 18.39 3.39
C ASP A 544 -16.28 17.43 4.36
N ILE A 545 -15.67 17.27 5.53
CA ILE A 545 -16.15 16.35 6.59
C ILE A 545 -17.60 16.67 7.01
N THR A 546 -18.03 17.95 6.97
CA THR A 546 -19.37 18.36 7.38
C THR A 546 -20.47 17.84 6.47
N ARG A 547 -20.12 17.48 5.22
CA ARG A 547 -21.04 16.86 4.26
C ARG A 547 -21.23 15.37 4.47
N HIS A 548 -20.45 14.74 5.36
CA HIS A 548 -20.60 13.33 5.63
C HIS A 548 -21.87 13.04 6.45
N PRO A 549 -22.72 12.05 6.07
CA PRO A 549 -23.99 11.77 6.78
C PRO A 549 -23.81 11.48 8.28
N ARG A 550 -22.63 11.01 8.70
CA ARG A 550 -22.30 10.65 10.09
C ARG A 550 -21.52 11.71 10.84
N TYR A 551 -21.25 12.86 10.23
CA TYR A 551 -20.55 13.97 10.89
C TYR A 551 -21.20 14.35 12.23
N LYS A 552 -22.52 14.33 12.30
CA LYS A 552 -23.31 14.63 13.52
C LYS A 552 -22.99 13.72 14.72
N TYR A 553 -22.33 12.59 14.52
CA TYR A 553 -21.95 11.65 15.58
C TYR A 553 -20.50 11.83 16.06
N LEU A 554 -19.75 12.75 15.49
CA LEU A 554 -18.42 13.11 15.94
C LEU A 554 -18.47 14.18 17.02
N SER A 555 -17.44 14.24 17.86
CA SER A 555 -17.30 15.33 18.84
C SER A 555 -17.07 16.71 18.20
N ASP A 556 -16.58 16.74 16.96
CA ASP A 556 -16.46 17.96 16.14
C ASP A 556 -17.82 18.64 15.90
N ALA A 557 -18.89 17.86 15.79
CA ALA A 557 -20.23 18.37 15.58
C ALA A 557 -20.96 18.63 16.92
N ASP A 558 -20.78 17.76 17.91
CA ASP A 558 -21.37 17.87 19.25
C ASP A 558 -20.40 17.27 20.29
N LYS A 559 -19.93 18.09 21.21
CA LYS A 559 -19.03 17.69 22.30
C LYS A 559 -19.56 16.53 23.18
N LYS A 560 -20.86 16.31 23.20
CA LYS A 560 -21.47 15.15 23.88
C LYS A 560 -21.05 13.81 23.28
N ASN A 561 -20.60 13.81 22.05
CA ASN A 561 -20.08 12.61 21.38
C ASN A 561 -18.59 12.35 21.68
N TYR A 562 -17.97 13.14 22.57
CA TYR A 562 -16.59 12.89 22.96
C TYR A 562 -16.47 11.53 23.66
N PHE A 563 -15.51 10.73 23.23
CA PHE A 563 -15.24 9.41 23.80
C PHE A 563 -14.20 9.51 24.91
N ASP A 564 -14.63 9.22 26.13
CA ASP A 564 -13.77 9.20 27.31
C ASP A 564 -13.11 7.84 27.47
N VAL A 565 -11.82 7.77 27.13
CA VAL A 565 -11.00 6.54 27.15
C VAL A 565 -10.88 6.01 28.59
N ASP A 566 -10.67 6.89 29.60
CA ASP A 566 -10.48 6.47 30.98
C ASP A 566 -11.74 5.78 31.52
N ARG A 567 -12.88 6.40 31.28
CA ARG A 567 -14.17 5.84 31.68
C ARG A 567 -14.43 4.50 30.99
N TYR A 568 -14.08 4.39 29.74
CA TYR A 568 -14.25 3.17 28.94
C TYR A 568 -13.36 2.03 29.46
N LEU A 569 -12.06 2.27 29.64
CA LEU A 569 -11.12 1.26 30.17
C LEU A 569 -11.48 0.84 31.60
N THR A 570 -11.87 1.79 32.45
CA THR A 570 -12.32 1.49 33.83
C THR A 570 -13.55 0.58 33.82
N ALA A 571 -14.51 0.83 32.91
CA ALA A 571 -15.70 -0.01 32.78
C ALA A 571 -15.36 -1.42 32.30
N LEU A 572 -14.41 -1.56 31.35
CA LEU A 572 -13.93 -2.87 30.86
C LEU A 572 -13.22 -3.66 31.97
N ARG A 573 -12.30 -3.02 32.70
CA ARG A 573 -11.56 -3.65 33.83
C ARG A 573 -12.53 -4.15 34.92
N ARG A 574 -13.53 -3.35 35.28
CA ARG A 574 -14.57 -3.77 36.25
C ARG A 574 -15.40 -4.95 35.74
N LYS A 575 -15.71 -4.98 34.44
CA LYS A 575 -16.44 -6.11 33.84
C LYS A 575 -15.62 -7.40 33.89
N ARG A 576 -14.33 -7.32 33.57
CA ARG A 576 -13.40 -8.46 33.61
C ARG A 576 -13.27 -9.00 35.04
N GLN A 577 -13.05 -8.15 36.02
CA GLN A 577 -12.98 -8.56 37.43
C GLN A 577 -14.24 -9.28 37.91
N ARG A 578 -15.45 -8.85 37.46
CA ARG A 578 -16.70 -9.52 37.83
C ARG A 578 -16.82 -10.91 37.19
N VAL A 579 -16.33 -11.10 35.98
CA VAL A 579 -16.33 -12.42 35.33
C VAL A 579 -15.41 -13.36 36.07
N VAL A 580 -14.16 -12.96 36.33
CA VAL A 580 -13.19 -13.77 37.10
C VAL A 580 -13.72 -14.13 38.46
N SER A 581 -14.30 -13.19 39.21
CA SER A 581 -14.87 -13.46 40.55
C SER A 581 -16.09 -14.40 40.50
N GLN A 582 -16.79 -14.48 39.38
CA GLN A 582 -17.89 -15.45 39.19
C GLN A 582 -17.37 -16.85 38.83
N GLU A 583 -16.32 -16.95 38.01
CA GLU A 583 -15.66 -18.22 37.68
C GLU A 583 -14.98 -18.81 38.96
N GLU A 584 -14.25 -18.01 39.73
CA GLU A 584 -13.66 -18.45 40.98
C GLU A 584 -14.72 -18.93 42.00
N THR A 585 -15.93 -18.35 41.99
CA THR A 585 -17.03 -18.79 42.86
C THR A 585 -17.66 -20.10 42.37
N PHE A 586 -17.60 -20.41 41.09
CA PHE A 586 -18.06 -21.69 40.54
C PHE A 586 -17.08 -22.83 40.88
N ASP A 587 -15.78 -22.60 40.80
CA ASP A 587 -14.75 -23.60 41.17
C ASP A 587 -14.79 -23.98 42.66
N LEU A 588 -15.23 -23.09 43.52
CA LEU A 588 -15.42 -23.36 44.96
C LEU A 588 -16.63 -24.28 45.26
N TYR A 589 -17.58 -24.41 44.34
CA TYR A 589 -18.75 -25.30 44.51
C TYR A 589 -18.57 -26.70 43.87
N ASP A 590 -17.54 -26.89 43.04
CA ASP A 590 -17.17 -28.17 42.40
C ASP A 590 -16.12 -28.97 43.21
N ILE A 591 -15.85 -28.59 44.45
CA ILE A 591 -15.12 -29.46 45.38
C ILE A 591 -16.08 -30.59 45.73
N ASP A 592 -15.94 -31.75 45.05
CA ASP A 592 -16.49 -33.02 45.50
C ASP A 592 -15.98 -33.30 46.91
N LEU A 593 -16.75 -32.89 47.91
CA LEU A 593 -16.56 -33.34 49.28
C LEU A 593 -16.78 -34.87 49.23
N SER A 594 -15.73 -35.65 49.48
CA SER A 594 -15.85 -37.08 49.61
C SER A 594 -16.86 -37.42 50.71
N ASP A 595 -17.55 -38.55 50.63
CA ASP A 595 -18.51 -38.99 51.67
C ASP A 595 -17.91 -39.01 53.07
N GLU A 596 -16.57 -39.08 53.17
CA GLU A 596 -15.81 -38.99 54.46
C GLU A 596 -15.75 -37.56 55.01
N ASP A 597 -15.64 -36.52 54.11
CA ASP A 597 -15.64 -35.10 54.53
C ASP A 597 -17.03 -34.65 54.95
N MET A 598 -18.08 -35.21 54.35
CA MET A 598 -19.46 -34.96 54.78
C MET A 598 -19.84 -35.57 56.13
N ALA A 599 -19.18 -36.66 56.50
CA ALA A 599 -19.36 -37.28 57.83
C ALA A 599 -18.69 -36.44 58.97
N ALA A 600 -17.56 -35.77 58.69
CA ALA A 600 -16.84 -34.96 59.64
C ALA A 600 -17.52 -33.57 59.94
N VAL A 601 -18.42 -33.09 59.11
CA VAL A 601 -19.16 -31.82 59.30
C VAL A 601 -20.43 -32.04 60.12
N ASN A 602 -20.88 -33.30 60.32
CA ASN A 602 -22.12 -33.64 61.04
C ASN A 602 -21.84 -34.22 62.45
N GLU A 603 -20.59 -34.30 62.90
CA GLU A 603 -20.23 -34.50 64.32
C GLU A 603 -19.85 -33.12 64.97
#